data_024778235a6f874851324188841d2b18
#
_entry.id   024778235a6f874851324188841d2b18
#
_cell.length_a   1.000
_cell.length_b   1.000
_cell.length_c   1.000
_cell.angle_alpha   90.00
_cell.angle_beta   90.00
_cell.angle_gamma   90.00
#
_symmetry.space_group_name_H-M   'P 1'
#
loop_
_entity.id
_entity.type
_entity.pdbx_description
1 polymer ?
#
loop_
_entity_poly.entity_id
_entity_poly.type
_entity_poly.pdbx_seq_one_letter_code
_entity_poly.pdbx_strand_id
1 'polypeptide(L)'
;MKKSGNILIVDDNRGVLTALQLLLKPYFDKIAVLSSPVTLPATLREDTWKVVLLDMNFTSGINTGNEGLYWLHEIKKQYPSLPVVLFTAYADIDLAVRGIKEGATDFVVKPWDNGKLVETLLNAAQDTPTSGKKKATAATAVSSM
;
A
#
# COMPACT_ATOMS: atom_id res chain seq x y z
N MET A 1 -6.29 -2.38 -22.71
CA MET A 1 -6.48 -1.65 -21.47
C MET A 1 -5.13 -1.19 -20.90
N LYS A 2 -5.05 0.04 -20.52
CA LYS A 2 -3.81 0.58 -19.98
C LYS A 2 -3.65 0.17 -18.53
N LYS A 3 -2.48 -0.34 -18.21
CA LYS A 3 -2.18 -0.76 -16.83
C LYS A 3 -1.69 0.44 -16.02
N SER A 4 -1.74 0.30 -14.71
CA SER A 4 -1.51 1.40 -13.79
C SER A 4 -0.09 1.48 -13.23
N GLY A 5 0.87 0.94 -13.94
CA GLY A 5 2.27 1.03 -13.50
C GLY A 5 2.67 -0.12 -12.60
N ASN A 6 3.65 0.12 -11.75
CA ASN A 6 4.23 -0.95 -10.92
C ASN A 6 3.69 -0.89 -9.50
N ILE A 7 3.39 -2.05 -8.95
CA ILE A 7 2.94 -2.17 -7.56
C ILE A 7 3.90 -3.05 -6.78
N LEU A 8 4.20 -2.65 -5.55
CA LEU A 8 5.02 -3.44 -4.64
C LEU A 8 4.14 -3.91 -3.48
N ILE A 9 4.14 -5.21 -3.22
CA ILE A 9 3.33 -5.81 -2.17
C ILE A 9 4.26 -6.42 -1.13
N VAL A 10 4.06 -6.05 0.13
CA VAL A 10 4.87 -6.56 1.24
C VAL A 10 3.94 -7.26 2.22
N ASP A 11 4.07 -8.58 2.34
CA ASP A 11 3.24 -9.38 3.22
C ASP A 11 3.97 -10.71 3.47
N ASP A 12 4.05 -11.15 4.71
CA ASP A 12 4.80 -12.36 5.02
C ASP A 12 4.02 -13.66 4.75
N ASN A 13 2.77 -13.56 4.36
CA ASN A 13 1.96 -14.73 4.02
C ASN A 13 2.08 -15.02 2.53
N ARG A 14 2.78 -16.08 2.18
CA ARG A 14 3.03 -16.40 0.77
C ARG A 14 1.78 -16.72 -0.02
N GLY A 15 0.77 -17.33 0.62
CA GLY A 15 -0.50 -17.59 -0.05
C GLY A 15 -1.20 -16.29 -0.44
N VAL A 16 -1.14 -15.29 0.44
CA VAL A 16 -1.70 -13.97 0.15
C VAL A 16 -0.97 -13.36 -1.03
N LEU A 17 0.37 -13.42 -1.03
CA LEU A 17 1.16 -12.86 -2.12
C LEU A 17 0.80 -13.49 -3.46
N THR A 18 0.66 -14.81 -3.49
CA THR A 18 0.31 -15.54 -4.72
C THR A 18 -1.08 -15.13 -5.20
N ALA A 19 -2.04 -15.07 -4.29
CA ALA A 19 -3.40 -14.68 -4.65
C ALA A 19 -3.45 -13.27 -5.20
N LEU A 20 -2.71 -12.35 -4.59
CA LEU A 20 -2.70 -10.97 -5.04
C LEU A 20 -2.02 -10.81 -6.40
N GLN A 21 -0.95 -11.55 -6.65
CA GLN A 21 -0.30 -11.51 -7.95
C GLN A 21 -1.27 -11.92 -9.06
N LEU A 22 -2.04 -12.97 -8.83
CA LEU A 22 -3.01 -13.43 -9.81
C LEU A 22 -4.14 -12.41 -10.00
N LEU A 23 -4.64 -11.88 -8.90
CA LEU A 23 -5.73 -10.92 -8.94
C LEU A 23 -5.34 -9.63 -9.66
N LEU A 24 -4.13 -9.14 -9.42
CA LEU A 24 -3.72 -7.81 -9.89
C LEU A 24 -3.03 -7.83 -11.25
N LYS A 25 -2.74 -9.00 -11.77
CA LYS A 25 -2.03 -9.12 -13.04
C LYS A 25 -2.63 -8.31 -14.18
N PRO A 26 -3.98 -8.27 -14.34
CA PRO A 26 -4.56 -7.47 -15.44
C PRO A 26 -4.42 -5.97 -15.27
N TYR A 27 -4.11 -5.50 -14.06
CA TYR A 27 -4.23 -4.08 -13.73
C TYR A 27 -2.89 -3.36 -13.60
N PHE A 28 -1.80 -4.08 -13.38
CA PHE A 28 -0.49 -3.46 -13.19
C PHE A 28 0.54 -4.00 -14.17
N ASP A 29 1.49 -3.15 -14.54
CA ASP A 29 2.57 -3.54 -15.45
C ASP A 29 3.55 -4.51 -14.80
N LYS A 30 3.89 -4.25 -13.54
CA LYS A 30 4.80 -5.08 -12.78
C LYS A 30 4.25 -5.24 -11.37
N ILE A 31 4.29 -6.46 -10.87
CA ILE A 31 3.87 -6.74 -9.50
C ILE A 31 5.05 -7.41 -8.82
N ALA A 32 5.70 -6.69 -7.92
CA ALA A 32 6.79 -7.25 -7.13
C ALA A 32 6.26 -7.58 -5.75
N VAL A 33 6.71 -8.68 -5.17
CA VAL A 33 6.26 -9.11 -3.86
C VAL A 33 7.47 -9.34 -2.94
N LEU A 34 7.32 -8.95 -1.69
CA LEU A 34 8.33 -9.19 -0.67
C LEU A 34 7.64 -9.90 0.49
N SER A 35 8.23 -11.01 0.94
CA SER A 35 7.72 -11.74 2.09
C SER A 35 8.31 -11.19 3.39
N SER A 36 9.21 -10.24 3.30
CA SER A 36 9.82 -9.59 4.46
C SER A 36 10.11 -8.13 4.10
N PRO A 37 9.92 -7.19 5.03
CA PRO A 37 10.22 -5.79 4.75
C PRO A 37 11.71 -5.45 4.79
N VAL A 38 12.56 -6.40 5.16
CA VAL A 38 13.99 -6.15 5.31
C VAL A 38 14.63 -5.62 4.03
N THR A 39 14.19 -6.15 2.88
CA THR A 39 14.74 -5.72 1.60
C THR A 39 13.95 -4.59 0.95
N LEU A 40 12.98 -4.06 1.65
CA LEU A 40 12.12 -3.01 1.11
C LEU A 40 12.90 -1.78 0.61
N PRO A 41 13.84 -1.24 1.39
CA PRO A 41 14.58 -0.07 0.90
C PRO A 41 15.32 -0.32 -0.41
N ALA A 42 15.95 -1.49 -0.54
CA ALA A 42 16.66 -1.83 -1.78
C ALA A 42 15.71 -1.97 -2.94
N THR A 43 14.57 -2.63 -2.72
CA THR A 43 13.58 -2.85 -3.77
C THR A 43 12.98 -1.53 -4.25
N LEU A 44 12.75 -0.60 -3.35
CA LEU A 44 12.20 0.70 -3.73
C LEU A 44 13.14 1.47 -4.67
N ARG A 45 14.44 1.26 -4.53
CA ARG A 45 15.42 1.93 -5.40
C ARG A 45 15.55 1.29 -6.78
N GLU A 46 15.03 0.08 -6.95
CA GLU A 46 15.22 -0.65 -8.21
C GLU A 46 14.28 -0.24 -9.33
N ASP A 47 13.21 0.45 -9.02
CA ASP A 47 12.21 0.76 -10.02
C ASP A 47 11.40 1.98 -9.60
N THR A 48 10.47 2.38 -10.47
CA THR A 48 9.52 3.45 -10.17
C THR A 48 8.20 2.81 -9.77
N TRP A 49 7.74 3.09 -8.58
CA TRP A 49 6.56 2.46 -8.02
C TRP A 49 5.38 3.43 -8.00
N LYS A 50 4.19 2.91 -8.30
CA LYS A 50 2.97 3.73 -8.28
C LYS A 50 2.20 3.58 -6.98
N VAL A 51 2.33 2.44 -6.32
CA VAL A 51 1.64 2.19 -5.06
C VAL A 51 2.33 1.04 -4.34
N VAL A 52 2.32 1.09 -3.01
CA VAL A 52 2.81 0.01 -2.16
C VAL A 52 1.64 -0.50 -1.33
N LEU A 53 1.43 -1.82 -1.32
CA LEU A 53 0.48 -2.45 -0.40
C LEU A 53 1.31 -3.06 0.72
N LEU A 54 1.15 -2.55 1.93
CA LEU A 54 2.02 -2.88 3.05
C LEU A 54 1.23 -3.53 4.18
N ASP A 55 1.61 -4.78 4.51
CA ASP A 55 1.01 -5.49 5.63
C ASP A 55 1.34 -4.75 6.93
N MET A 56 0.37 -4.66 7.82
CA MET A 56 0.55 -4.00 9.10
C MET A 56 1.22 -4.91 10.13
N ASN A 57 1.05 -6.23 9.98
CA ASN A 57 1.55 -7.18 10.96
C ASN A 57 2.41 -8.23 10.30
N PHE A 58 3.66 -8.31 10.71
CA PHE A 58 4.56 -9.37 10.27
C PHE A 58 4.71 -10.35 11.43
N THR A 59 4.68 -11.65 11.11
CA THR A 59 4.67 -12.67 12.15
C THR A 59 6.05 -12.90 12.76
N SER A 60 7.11 -12.45 12.11
CA SER A 60 8.44 -12.64 12.65
C SER A 60 8.69 -11.59 13.73
N GLY A 61 9.08 -12.03 14.91
CA GLY A 61 9.39 -11.15 16.01
C GLY A 61 8.13 -10.75 16.78
N ILE A 62 8.19 -9.61 17.42
CA ILE A 62 7.10 -9.13 18.27
C ILE A 62 6.01 -8.55 17.39
N ASN A 63 4.85 -9.13 17.48
CA ASN A 63 3.74 -8.72 16.63
C ASN A 63 2.90 -7.67 17.35
N THR A 64 3.33 -6.43 17.29
CA THR A 64 2.66 -5.34 17.97
C THR A 64 1.90 -4.44 17.00
N GLY A 65 2.02 -4.69 15.70
CA GLY A 65 1.45 -3.79 14.69
C GLY A 65 2.33 -2.57 14.41
N ASN A 66 3.30 -2.32 15.25
CA ASN A 66 4.18 -1.15 15.07
C ASN A 66 5.14 -1.32 13.90
N GLU A 67 5.40 -2.55 13.48
CA GLU A 67 6.27 -2.77 12.33
C GLU A 67 5.70 -2.16 11.05
N GLY A 68 4.40 -2.30 10.83
CA GLY A 68 3.78 -1.70 9.66
C GLY A 68 3.93 -0.18 9.67
N LEU A 69 3.70 0.43 10.83
CA LEU A 69 3.84 1.88 10.97
C LEU A 69 5.30 2.31 10.78
N TYR A 70 6.24 1.52 11.31
CA TYR A 70 7.66 1.81 11.15
C TYR A 70 8.02 1.85 9.64
N TRP A 71 7.62 0.82 8.90
CA TRP A 71 7.95 0.78 7.48
C TRP A 71 7.21 1.83 6.67
N LEU A 72 5.98 2.16 7.08
CA LEU A 72 5.27 3.28 6.48
C LEU A 72 6.08 4.56 6.60
N HIS A 73 6.59 4.85 7.80
CA HIS A 73 7.39 6.04 8.02
C HIS A 73 8.67 6.03 7.18
N GLU A 74 9.33 4.87 7.09
CA GLU A 74 10.55 4.77 6.30
C GLU A 74 10.29 5.00 4.82
N ILE A 75 9.19 4.49 4.31
CA ILE A 75 8.82 4.72 2.91
C ILE A 75 8.54 6.21 2.68
N LYS A 76 7.71 6.79 3.53
CA LYS A 76 7.29 8.18 3.34
C LYS A 76 8.44 9.17 3.56
N LYS A 77 9.43 8.78 4.37
CA LYS A 77 10.59 9.62 4.59
C LYS A 77 11.39 9.82 3.30
N GLN A 78 11.54 8.77 2.51
CA GLN A 78 12.33 8.83 1.29
C GLN A 78 11.50 9.04 0.03
N TYR A 79 10.24 8.63 0.06
CA TYR A 79 9.33 8.73 -1.09
C TYR A 79 8.02 9.35 -0.63
N PRO A 80 8.03 10.64 -0.28
CA PRO A 80 6.84 11.27 0.32
C PRO A 80 5.62 11.27 -0.58
N SER A 81 5.81 11.18 -1.89
CA SER A 81 4.68 11.16 -2.83
C SER A 81 4.20 9.76 -3.19
N LEU A 82 4.88 8.73 -2.74
CA LEU A 82 4.52 7.35 -3.08
C LEU A 82 3.31 6.92 -2.25
N PRO A 83 2.18 6.58 -2.90
CA PRO A 83 1.01 6.12 -2.15
C PRO A 83 1.28 4.79 -1.46
N VAL A 84 0.87 4.68 -0.20
CA VAL A 84 0.97 3.45 0.57
C VAL A 84 -0.43 3.09 1.04
N VAL A 85 -0.88 1.87 0.69
CA VAL A 85 -2.14 1.33 1.17
C VAL A 85 -1.79 0.27 2.21
N LEU A 86 -2.40 0.38 3.38
CA LEU A 86 -2.12 -0.56 4.47
C LEU A 86 -3.02 -1.77 4.37
N PHE A 87 -2.47 -2.95 4.70
CA PHE A 87 -3.21 -4.20 4.63
C PHE A 87 -3.30 -4.74 6.05
N THR A 88 -4.49 -4.80 6.61
CA THR A 88 -4.65 -5.02 8.04
C THR A 88 -5.73 -6.03 8.37
N ALA A 89 -5.57 -6.73 9.49
CA ALA A 89 -6.62 -7.58 10.01
C ALA A 89 -7.72 -6.71 10.63
N TYR A 90 -8.93 -7.25 10.69
CA TYR A 90 -10.05 -6.53 11.25
C TYR A 90 -9.77 -6.03 12.68
N ALA A 91 -9.08 -6.85 13.46
CA ALA A 91 -8.76 -6.49 14.84
C ALA A 91 -7.81 -5.31 14.95
N ASP A 92 -7.10 -4.96 13.87
CA ASP A 92 -6.08 -3.93 13.90
C ASP A 92 -6.48 -2.66 13.13
N ILE A 93 -7.78 -2.48 12.90
CA ILE A 93 -8.26 -1.31 12.16
C ILE A 93 -7.81 0.00 12.81
N ASP A 94 -7.75 0.04 14.15
CA ASP A 94 -7.31 1.26 14.83
C ASP A 94 -5.89 1.64 14.43
N LEU A 95 -5.01 0.65 14.25
CA LEU A 95 -3.65 0.90 13.79
C LEU A 95 -3.64 1.42 12.36
N ALA A 96 -4.53 0.90 11.51
CA ALA A 96 -4.62 1.38 10.14
C ALA A 96 -5.11 2.82 10.09
N VAL A 97 -6.07 3.17 10.92
CA VAL A 97 -6.54 4.57 11.02
C VAL A 97 -5.41 5.48 11.45
N ARG A 98 -4.60 5.03 12.42
CA ARG A 98 -3.43 5.78 12.82
C ARG A 98 -2.46 5.95 11.66
N GLY A 99 -2.26 4.89 10.88
CA GLY A 99 -1.40 4.95 9.71
C GLY A 99 -1.86 5.99 8.69
N ILE A 100 -3.18 6.09 8.48
CA ILE A 100 -3.71 7.12 7.59
C ILE A 100 -3.32 8.51 8.09
N LYS A 101 -3.44 8.74 9.40
CA LYS A 101 -3.05 10.03 9.97
C LYS A 101 -1.56 10.29 9.82
N GLU A 102 -0.77 9.25 9.67
CA GLU A 102 0.68 9.36 9.57
C GLU A 102 1.20 9.27 8.14
N GLY A 103 0.32 9.32 7.15
CA GLY A 103 0.73 9.45 5.77
C GLY A 103 0.29 8.37 4.81
N ALA A 104 -0.34 7.31 5.27
CA ALA A 104 -0.85 6.29 4.36
C ALA A 104 -2.03 6.85 3.57
N THR A 105 -2.20 6.35 2.36
CA THR A 105 -3.27 6.81 1.48
C THR A 105 -4.60 6.18 1.81
N ASP A 106 -4.60 4.90 2.17
CA ASP A 106 -5.83 4.15 2.42
C ASP A 106 -5.47 2.85 3.12
N PHE A 107 -6.47 2.02 3.42
CA PHE A 107 -6.22 0.68 3.96
C PHE A 107 -7.27 -0.31 3.44
N VAL A 108 -6.92 -1.60 3.47
CA VAL A 108 -7.81 -2.69 3.10
C VAL A 108 -7.77 -3.72 4.23
N VAL A 109 -8.92 -4.29 4.55
CA VAL A 109 -9.04 -5.25 5.65
C VAL A 109 -9.01 -6.68 5.13
N LYS A 110 -8.31 -7.56 5.86
CA LYS A 110 -8.28 -8.99 5.57
C LYS A 110 -9.36 -9.70 6.38
N PRO A 111 -10.08 -10.64 5.82
CA PRO A 111 -10.07 -11.03 4.42
C PRO A 111 -10.69 -9.95 3.55
N TRP A 112 -10.20 -9.83 2.34
CA TRP A 112 -10.57 -8.73 1.47
C TRP A 112 -11.62 -9.14 0.44
N ASP A 113 -12.32 -8.13 -0.08
CA ASP A 113 -13.17 -8.26 -1.24
C ASP A 113 -12.33 -7.91 -2.46
N ASN A 114 -12.27 -8.79 -3.45
CA ASN A 114 -11.41 -8.60 -4.61
C ASN A 114 -11.67 -7.28 -5.33
N GLY A 115 -12.93 -6.99 -5.62
CA GLY A 115 -13.27 -5.76 -6.33
C GLY A 115 -12.88 -4.51 -5.57
N LYS A 116 -13.12 -4.52 -4.27
CA LYS A 116 -12.80 -3.38 -3.43
C LYS A 116 -11.30 -3.20 -3.29
N LEU A 117 -10.56 -4.29 -3.16
CA LEU A 117 -9.11 -4.22 -3.10
C LEU A 117 -8.54 -3.61 -4.39
N VAL A 118 -8.99 -4.12 -5.55
CA VAL A 118 -8.52 -3.61 -6.83
C VAL A 118 -8.84 -2.13 -6.95
N GLU A 119 -10.07 -1.75 -6.63
CA GLU A 119 -10.49 -0.35 -6.72
C GLU A 119 -9.61 0.54 -5.84
N THR A 120 -9.37 0.13 -4.61
CA THR A 120 -8.57 0.90 -3.66
C THR A 120 -7.15 1.10 -4.19
N LEU A 121 -6.55 0.03 -4.71
CA LEU A 121 -5.17 0.12 -5.21
C LEU A 121 -5.09 0.95 -6.48
N LEU A 122 -6.06 0.83 -7.38
CA LEU A 122 -6.06 1.63 -8.60
C LEU A 122 -6.25 3.11 -8.30
N ASN A 123 -7.13 3.43 -7.36
CA ASN A 123 -7.35 4.82 -6.96
C ASN A 123 -6.09 5.39 -6.33
N ALA A 124 -5.42 4.62 -5.48
CA ALA A 124 -4.18 5.09 -4.86
C ALA A 124 -3.09 5.32 -5.91
N ALA A 125 -2.97 4.42 -6.88
CA ALA A 125 -1.96 4.54 -7.91
C ALA A 125 -2.17 5.78 -8.77
N GLN A 126 -3.42 6.16 -9.00
CA GLN A 126 -3.73 7.34 -9.80
C GLN A 126 -3.56 8.63 -9.02
N ASP A 127 -3.55 8.52 -7.70
CA ASP A 127 -3.44 9.66 -6.82
C ASP A 127 -1.99 10.12 -6.67
N THR A 128 -1.10 9.63 -7.49
CA THR A 128 0.28 10.07 -7.45
C THR A 128 0.33 11.51 -7.93
N PRO A 129 0.78 12.42 -7.09
CA PRO A 129 0.80 13.81 -7.50
C PRO A 129 1.90 14.00 -8.49
N THR A 130 1.53 14.01 -9.70
CA THR A 130 2.47 14.42 -10.67
C THR A 130 2.39 15.87 -10.74
N SER A 131 1.62 16.42 -10.01
CA SER A 131 1.53 17.75 -10.07
C SER A 131 0.83 18.12 -8.91
N GLY A 132 1.10 18.28 -8.30
CA GLY A 132 0.50 18.55 -7.22
C GLY A 132 -0.90 18.90 -7.16
N LYS A 133 -1.59 18.82 -7.31
CA LYS A 133 -2.62 19.03 -7.11
C LYS A 133 -3.33 18.51 -6.45
N LYS A 134 -3.12 18.42 -6.11
CA LYS A 134 -3.64 18.13 -5.50
C LYS A 134 -4.32 18.16 -4.98
N LYS A 135 -4.28 18.02 -4.73
CA LYS A 135 -4.77 17.94 -4.17
C LYS A 135 -5.56 18.19 -3.76
N ALA A 136 -5.49 18.20 -3.82
CA ALA A 136 -6.13 18.32 -3.40
C ALA A 136 -7.02 18.28 -3.18
N THR A 137 -7.21 18.05 -3.17
CA THR A 137 -7.93 18.00 -2.96
C THR A 137 -8.60 17.77 -2.63
N ALA A 138 -8.65 17.45 -2.54
CA ALA A 138 -9.14 17.26 -2.23
C ALA A 138 -9.76 17.19 -1.93
N ALA A 139 -9.77 17.06 -1.86
CA ALA A 139 -10.16 17.05 -1.54
C ALA A 139 -10.81 17.04 -1.42
N THR A 140 -10.88 17.02 -1.44
CA THR A 140 -11.29 17.08 -1.29
C THR A 140 -11.83 16.92 -1.07
N ALA A 141 -11.96 16.74 -1.09
CA ALA A 141 -12.29 16.58 -0.84
C ALA A 141 -12.84 16.36 -0.48
N VAL A 142 -12.92 16.13 -0.34
CA VAL A 142 -13.24 16.02 0.06
C VAL A 142 -13.70 16.17 0.32
N SER A 143 -13.69 15.97 0.19
CA SER A 143 -13.97 16.15 0.46
C SER A 143 -14.52 16.33 0.63
N SER A 144 -14.67 16.12 0.49
CA SER A 144 -15.01 16.26 0.72
C SER A 144 -15.58 16.31 0.93
N MET A 145 -16.06 16.09 0.90
CA MET A 145 -16.32 16.06 1.18
C MET A 145 -16.59 16.26 1.41
#